data_e4b58183840f7cbed0d99ca2227c3ccf
#
_entry.id   e4b58183840f7cbed0d99ca2227c3ccf
#
_cell.length_a   1.000
_cell.length_b   1.000
_cell.length_c   1.000
_cell.angle_alpha   90.00
_cell.angle_beta   90.00
_cell.angle_gamma   90.00
#
_symmetry.space_group_name_H-M   'P 1'
#
loop_
_entity.id
_entity.type
_entity.pdbx_description
1 polymer ?
#
loop_
_entity_poly.entity_id
_entity_poly.type
_entity_poly.pdbx_seq_one_letter_code
_entity_poly.pdbx_strand_id
1 'polypeptide(L)'
;MGFFSSAAQVATGVAVPASKTMQTVFDETVNETERTRISRVAEYFDAPLSTLDGGEVDLLTWFDANFPALKQIGAGPLPGSGRSFWQSKSSYAKWREVVRRRIRTTLGLVAAKKALRERIDGWTPFLALLEELSKDHGPVHPGTLGAVRTFSDRARSAGLDPMDLTPDTVPPFLDAMSTHESDASATALRALARHRVFPQIAAHLPPDFDPTYLVPTARTPVPETVRKMIAEMVEAARYNKKTYDDVSQSCSENFNQETAKTYCAALVAVARAAQETGKADLASLNCLDSLFETPVRIATIRHWIDQSETDVGFSLRTAADYVRIVAQVGKANGLKTKKWRKNLKNNPHLQEGHATGQKMSPKNRTFCEGLIHNPGDVRTFLRQHVLYQDRAKDILATDKPLTASQLRAARRLSTCAAFAALEIRGAGLRKGSALAAECGGVSQNLFRKTMGEKKFFELRVAKKDMKGEYVELPPIHIRDDKYCGYEVIDWYLTTGRPLFDFANPEFCEENKCARATHLFLSERSARPLSGSMLYKWLTRSSAEIGLPMFPHNFRHGFATLLLARSWSNRGRAAAYLGCSVGVLDTYYGWIDKRQKLEEVQDLLAEALAGK
;
A
#
# COMPACT_ATOMS: atom_id res chain seq x y z
N MET A 1 -21.44 -4.47 -16.80
CA MET A 1 -22.31 -5.32 -17.66
C MET A 1 -21.44 -5.93 -18.74
N GLY A 2 -21.50 -7.25 -18.85
CA GLY A 2 -20.52 -8.07 -19.52
C GLY A 2 -20.43 -7.93 -21.04
N PHE A 3 -19.21 -7.69 -21.50
CA PHE A 3 -18.85 -7.77 -22.91
C PHE A 3 -17.46 -8.41 -23.13
N PHE A 4 -17.00 -9.33 -22.29
CA PHE A 4 -15.63 -9.86 -22.40
C PHE A 4 -15.50 -11.38 -22.52
N SER A 5 -16.58 -12.12 -22.85
CA SER A 5 -16.44 -13.57 -23.12
C SER A 5 -16.16 -13.91 -24.59
N SER A 6 -16.42 -13.02 -25.55
CA SER A 6 -16.33 -13.35 -26.96
C SER A 6 -14.94 -13.18 -27.61
N ALA A 7 -14.10 -12.28 -27.12
CA ALA A 7 -12.79 -12.01 -27.74
C ALA A 7 -11.75 -13.12 -27.50
N ALA A 8 -11.83 -13.84 -26.37
CA ALA A 8 -10.94 -14.96 -26.08
C ALA A 8 -11.33 -16.26 -26.85
N GLN A 9 -12.56 -16.34 -27.31
CA GLN A 9 -13.05 -17.50 -28.07
C GLN A 9 -12.72 -17.45 -29.57
N VAL A 10 -12.57 -16.25 -30.13
CA VAL A 10 -12.33 -16.08 -31.59
C VAL A 10 -10.86 -16.36 -31.96
N ALA A 11 -9.91 -16.26 -31.04
CA ALA A 11 -8.49 -16.42 -31.34
C ALA A 11 -7.96 -17.86 -31.34
N THR A 12 -8.71 -18.87 -30.87
CA THR A 12 -8.18 -20.24 -30.71
C THR A 12 -8.69 -21.27 -31.69
N GLY A 13 -9.69 -20.98 -32.54
CA GLY A 13 -10.24 -21.93 -33.50
C GLY A 13 -10.74 -23.27 -32.91
N VAL A 14 -10.88 -23.34 -31.59
CA VAL A 14 -11.37 -24.55 -30.90
C VAL A 14 -12.88 -24.49 -30.88
N ALA A 15 -13.50 -25.48 -31.53
CA ALA A 15 -14.94 -25.71 -31.47
C ALA A 15 -15.41 -25.64 -29.99
N VAL A 16 -16.44 -24.85 -29.72
CA VAL A 16 -17.06 -24.76 -28.39
C VAL A 16 -17.56 -26.18 -28.05
N PRO A 17 -16.95 -26.87 -27.05
CA PRO A 17 -17.46 -28.17 -26.63
C PRO A 17 -18.85 -27.97 -26.01
N ALA A 18 -19.71 -28.98 -26.12
CA ALA A 18 -21.01 -29.04 -25.48
C ALA A 18 -20.95 -28.48 -24.06
N SER A 19 -21.96 -27.70 -23.64
CA SER A 19 -21.98 -26.98 -22.36
C SER A 19 -21.64 -27.95 -21.20
N LYS A 20 -20.45 -27.79 -20.62
CA LYS A 20 -20.03 -28.62 -19.49
C LYS A 20 -20.80 -28.18 -18.25
N THR A 21 -21.37 -29.13 -17.53
CA THR A 21 -22.11 -28.89 -16.29
C THR A 21 -21.21 -29.09 -15.05
N MET A 22 -21.68 -28.70 -13.89
CA MET A 22 -21.02 -29.04 -12.62
C MET A 22 -20.95 -30.58 -12.40
N GLN A 23 -21.85 -31.37 -13.00
CA GLN A 23 -21.78 -32.83 -13.01
C GLN A 23 -20.53 -33.32 -13.74
N THR A 24 -20.21 -32.73 -14.89
CA THR A 24 -18.98 -33.06 -15.64
C THR A 24 -17.74 -32.78 -14.78
N VAL A 25 -17.72 -31.64 -14.03
CA VAL A 25 -16.62 -31.31 -13.12
C VAL A 25 -16.49 -32.34 -12.00
N PHE A 26 -17.61 -32.81 -11.46
CA PHE A 26 -17.65 -33.83 -10.43
C PHE A 26 -17.12 -35.16 -10.93
N ASP A 27 -17.59 -35.60 -12.10
CA ASP A 27 -17.25 -36.90 -12.70
C ASP A 27 -15.76 -36.97 -13.08
N GLU A 28 -15.21 -35.93 -13.66
CA GLU A 28 -13.79 -35.82 -14.01
C GLU A 28 -12.85 -35.65 -12.77
N THR A 29 -13.40 -35.42 -11.58
CA THR A 29 -12.60 -35.24 -10.36
C THR A 29 -12.37 -36.59 -9.68
N VAL A 30 -11.12 -37.06 -9.62
CA VAL A 30 -10.74 -38.34 -8.99
C VAL A 30 -10.70 -38.27 -7.47
N ASN A 31 -10.31 -37.12 -6.91
CA ASN A 31 -10.11 -36.94 -5.46
C ASN A 31 -11.46 -36.80 -4.73
N GLU A 32 -11.76 -37.73 -3.81
CA GLU A 32 -13.03 -37.79 -3.08
C GLU A 32 -13.29 -36.55 -2.22
N THR A 33 -12.24 -36.02 -1.56
CA THR A 33 -12.36 -34.78 -0.78
C THR A 33 -12.73 -33.59 -1.66
N GLU A 34 -12.26 -33.54 -2.91
CA GLU A 34 -12.61 -32.48 -3.83
C GLU A 34 -14.01 -32.71 -4.44
N ARG A 35 -14.42 -33.95 -4.69
CA ARG A 35 -15.81 -34.31 -5.06
C ARG A 35 -16.79 -33.83 -4.00
N THR A 36 -16.53 -34.10 -2.70
CA THR A 36 -17.33 -33.60 -1.59
C THR A 36 -17.43 -32.07 -1.57
N ARG A 37 -16.37 -31.36 -2.01
CA ARG A 37 -16.42 -29.90 -2.14
C ARG A 37 -17.25 -29.44 -3.33
N ILE A 38 -17.25 -30.18 -4.43
CA ILE A 38 -18.05 -29.89 -5.62
C ILE A 38 -19.53 -30.14 -5.34
N SER A 39 -19.90 -31.25 -4.64
CA SER A 39 -21.28 -31.54 -4.29
C SER A 39 -21.95 -30.45 -3.43
N ARG A 40 -21.18 -29.70 -2.65
CA ARG A 40 -21.71 -28.51 -1.94
C ARG A 40 -22.31 -27.45 -2.84
N VAL A 41 -21.96 -27.42 -4.13
CA VAL A 41 -22.61 -26.51 -5.08
C VAL A 41 -24.06 -26.93 -5.30
N ALA A 42 -24.34 -28.23 -5.43
CA ALA A 42 -25.71 -28.77 -5.50
C ALA A 42 -26.52 -28.46 -4.22
N GLU A 43 -25.91 -28.67 -3.07
CA GLU A 43 -26.52 -28.35 -1.76
C GLU A 43 -26.85 -26.85 -1.63
N TYR A 44 -25.98 -25.99 -2.16
CA TYR A 44 -26.18 -24.53 -2.11
C TYR A 44 -27.39 -24.09 -2.93
N PHE A 45 -27.55 -24.64 -4.13
CA PHE A 45 -28.66 -24.28 -5.04
C PHE A 45 -29.90 -25.14 -4.82
N ASP A 46 -29.83 -26.17 -3.98
CA ASP A 46 -30.86 -27.18 -3.83
C ASP A 46 -31.26 -27.78 -5.19
N ALA A 47 -30.24 -28.11 -6.03
CA ALA A 47 -30.40 -28.53 -7.42
C ALA A 47 -29.33 -29.53 -7.80
N PRO A 48 -29.66 -30.52 -8.70
CA PRO A 48 -28.68 -31.50 -9.19
C PRO A 48 -27.53 -30.80 -9.93
N LEU A 49 -26.30 -31.32 -9.78
CA LEU A 49 -25.11 -30.80 -10.49
C LEU A 49 -25.27 -30.80 -12.00
N SER A 50 -26.08 -31.73 -12.54
CA SER A 50 -26.36 -31.85 -13.98
C SER A 50 -27.15 -30.67 -14.55
N THR A 51 -27.89 -29.93 -13.72
CA THR A 51 -28.66 -28.75 -14.14
C THR A 51 -27.86 -27.43 -13.96
N LEU A 52 -26.67 -27.51 -13.41
CA LEU A 52 -25.83 -26.34 -13.14
C LEU A 52 -24.75 -26.24 -14.22
N ASP A 53 -25.08 -25.59 -15.33
CA ASP A 53 -24.25 -25.49 -16.55
C ASP A 53 -23.78 -24.05 -16.86
N GLY A 54 -24.25 -23.07 -16.14
CA GLY A 54 -23.95 -21.65 -16.40
C GLY A 54 -24.97 -20.94 -17.29
N GLY A 55 -25.87 -21.68 -17.96
CA GLY A 55 -26.87 -21.10 -18.86
C GLY A 55 -26.25 -20.38 -20.06
N GLU A 56 -26.52 -19.06 -20.19
CA GLU A 56 -25.98 -18.23 -21.30
C GLU A 56 -24.51 -17.83 -21.13
N VAL A 57 -23.90 -18.07 -19.95
CA VAL A 57 -22.49 -17.76 -19.69
C VAL A 57 -21.69 -19.05 -19.50
N ASP A 58 -20.35 -18.97 -19.65
CA ASP A 58 -19.53 -20.15 -19.38
C ASP A 58 -19.56 -20.51 -17.88
N LEU A 59 -19.37 -21.80 -17.58
CA LEU A 59 -19.46 -22.36 -16.23
C LEU A 59 -18.55 -21.67 -15.21
N LEU A 60 -17.38 -21.18 -15.63
CA LEU A 60 -16.45 -20.49 -14.73
C LEU A 60 -16.96 -19.09 -14.38
N THR A 61 -17.48 -18.36 -15.37
CA THR A 61 -18.10 -17.03 -15.19
C THR A 61 -19.32 -17.13 -14.29
N TRP A 62 -20.19 -18.13 -14.55
CA TRP A 62 -21.34 -18.42 -13.69
C TRP A 62 -20.92 -18.73 -12.26
N PHE A 63 -19.89 -19.56 -12.07
CA PHE A 63 -19.38 -19.90 -10.75
C PHE A 63 -18.80 -18.68 -10.01
N ASP A 64 -18.01 -17.87 -10.70
CA ASP A 64 -17.41 -16.67 -10.12
C ASP A 64 -18.46 -15.61 -9.75
N ALA A 65 -19.57 -15.52 -10.48
CA ALA A 65 -20.70 -14.63 -10.18
C ALA A 65 -21.47 -15.06 -8.93
N ASN A 66 -21.74 -16.36 -8.79
CA ASN A 66 -22.49 -16.90 -7.64
C ASN A 66 -21.63 -17.05 -6.39
N PHE A 67 -20.34 -17.30 -6.55
CA PHE A 67 -19.37 -17.45 -5.47
C PHE A 67 -18.21 -16.44 -5.64
N PRO A 68 -18.45 -15.15 -5.39
CA PRO A 68 -17.44 -14.11 -5.57
C PRO A 68 -16.24 -14.32 -4.65
N ALA A 69 -15.06 -13.82 -5.05
CA ALA A 69 -13.87 -13.85 -4.21
C ALA A 69 -14.03 -12.97 -2.96
N LEU A 70 -13.38 -13.32 -1.86
CA LEU A 70 -13.45 -12.53 -0.60
C LEU A 70 -13.16 -11.04 -0.80
N LYS A 71 -12.29 -10.70 -1.74
CA LYS A 71 -11.96 -9.31 -2.07
C LYS A 71 -13.18 -8.55 -2.64
N GLN A 72 -14.04 -9.23 -3.37
CA GLN A 72 -15.27 -8.67 -3.95
C GLN A 72 -16.39 -8.57 -2.91
N ILE A 73 -16.47 -9.54 -1.99
CA ILE A 73 -17.44 -9.55 -0.89
C ILE A 73 -17.12 -8.43 0.14
N GLY A 74 -15.84 -8.13 0.36
CA GLY A 74 -15.42 -7.12 1.33
C GLY A 74 -15.89 -7.43 2.76
N ALA A 75 -16.62 -6.48 3.38
CA ALA A 75 -17.23 -6.64 4.70
C ALA A 75 -18.61 -7.35 4.65
N GLY A 76 -19.16 -7.58 3.45
CA GLY A 76 -20.46 -8.19 3.27
C GLY A 76 -20.56 -9.65 3.77
N PRO A 77 -21.78 -10.16 3.86
CA PRO A 77 -22.03 -11.55 4.23
C PRO A 77 -21.52 -12.50 3.15
N LEU A 78 -21.11 -13.69 3.55
CA LEU A 78 -20.76 -14.76 2.61
C LEU A 78 -22.00 -15.27 1.88
N PRO A 79 -21.86 -15.77 0.64
CA PRO A 79 -22.96 -16.49 -0.03
C PRO A 79 -23.48 -17.60 0.89
N GLY A 80 -24.80 -17.70 1.06
CA GLY A 80 -25.43 -18.70 1.93
C GLY A 80 -25.23 -18.49 3.44
N SER A 81 -24.88 -17.29 3.90
CA SER A 81 -24.68 -16.98 5.33
C SER A 81 -25.91 -17.27 6.20
N GLY A 82 -27.12 -17.16 5.65
CA GLY A 82 -28.37 -17.51 6.35
C GLY A 82 -28.56 -19.01 6.63
N ARG A 83 -27.79 -19.88 5.99
CA ARG A 83 -27.85 -21.36 6.17
C ARG A 83 -26.64 -21.94 6.91
N SER A 84 -25.79 -21.11 7.52
CA SER A 84 -24.53 -21.54 8.17
C SER A 84 -23.63 -22.42 7.29
N PHE A 85 -23.64 -22.18 5.96
CA PHE A 85 -22.97 -23.03 4.97
C PHE A 85 -21.42 -23.04 5.15
N TRP A 86 -20.87 -21.98 5.69
CA TRP A 86 -19.43 -21.79 5.85
C TRP A 86 -19.09 -21.49 7.31
N GLN A 87 -18.17 -22.25 7.88
CA GLN A 87 -17.70 -22.04 9.24
C GLN A 87 -16.90 -20.71 9.40
N SER A 88 -16.26 -20.26 8.31
CA SER A 88 -15.45 -19.03 8.31
C SER A 88 -15.21 -18.51 6.90
N LYS A 89 -14.80 -17.24 6.77
CA LYS A 89 -14.31 -16.67 5.51
C LYS A 89 -13.14 -17.49 4.93
N SER A 90 -12.25 -18.01 5.77
CA SER A 90 -11.12 -18.85 5.34
C SER A 90 -11.58 -20.19 4.77
N SER A 91 -12.59 -20.84 5.38
CA SER A 91 -13.13 -22.11 4.86
C SER A 91 -13.81 -21.91 3.51
N TYR A 92 -14.58 -20.83 3.35
CA TYR A 92 -15.17 -20.44 2.06
C TYR A 92 -14.08 -20.23 0.98
N ALA A 93 -13.05 -19.43 1.29
CA ALA A 93 -11.99 -19.15 0.33
C ALA A 93 -11.26 -20.43 -0.14
N LYS A 94 -10.94 -21.32 0.79
CA LYS A 94 -10.30 -22.62 0.47
C LYS A 94 -11.21 -23.52 -0.38
N TRP A 95 -12.47 -23.59 -0.03
CA TRP A 95 -13.46 -24.34 -0.82
C TRP A 95 -13.59 -23.76 -2.22
N ARG A 96 -13.82 -22.45 -2.33
CA ARG A 96 -13.96 -21.76 -3.60
C ARG A 96 -12.77 -21.98 -4.54
N GLU A 97 -11.55 -21.87 -4.01
CA GLU A 97 -10.32 -22.06 -4.79
C GLU A 97 -10.21 -23.50 -5.34
N VAL A 98 -10.57 -24.49 -4.55
CA VAL A 98 -10.56 -25.90 -5.01
C VAL A 98 -11.57 -26.13 -6.12
N VAL A 99 -12.84 -25.72 -5.91
CA VAL A 99 -13.89 -25.93 -6.92
C VAL A 99 -13.57 -25.15 -8.20
N ARG A 100 -13.17 -23.90 -8.09
CA ARG A 100 -12.75 -23.06 -9.22
C ARG A 100 -11.60 -23.68 -10.02
N ARG A 101 -10.61 -24.22 -9.32
CA ARG A 101 -9.48 -24.92 -9.96
C ARG A 101 -9.97 -26.15 -10.72
N ARG A 102 -10.91 -26.93 -10.20
CA ARG A 102 -11.47 -28.09 -10.89
C ARG A 102 -12.28 -27.69 -12.11
N ILE A 103 -13.14 -26.70 -12.02
CA ILE A 103 -13.84 -26.15 -13.18
C ILE A 103 -12.83 -25.76 -14.28
N ARG A 104 -11.77 -25.05 -13.94
CA ARG A 104 -10.73 -24.67 -14.92
C ARG A 104 -10.01 -25.87 -15.54
N THR A 105 -9.80 -26.94 -14.78
CA THR A 105 -9.18 -28.16 -15.28
C THR A 105 -10.13 -28.86 -16.26
N THR A 106 -11.39 -29.05 -15.88
CA THR A 106 -12.44 -29.65 -16.70
C THR A 106 -12.69 -28.86 -17.99
N LEU A 107 -12.63 -27.52 -17.94
CA LEU A 107 -12.73 -26.67 -19.13
C LEU A 107 -11.45 -26.66 -19.99
N GLY A 108 -10.44 -27.46 -19.64
CA GLY A 108 -9.17 -27.50 -20.37
C GLY A 108 -8.29 -26.27 -20.24
N LEU A 109 -8.69 -25.26 -19.48
CA LEU A 109 -7.96 -23.97 -19.34
C LEU A 109 -6.57 -24.16 -18.74
N VAL A 110 -6.39 -25.17 -17.89
CA VAL A 110 -5.08 -25.50 -17.30
C VAL A 110 -4.16 -26.12 -18.33
N ALA A 111 -4.69 -27.08 -19.15
CA ALA A 111 -3.95 -27.71 -20.21
C ALA A 111 -3.60 -26.71 -21.33
N ALA A 112 -4.55 -25.88 -21.74
CA ALA A 112 -4.32 -24.81 -22.71
C ALA A 112 -3.22 -23.84 -22.26
N LYS A 113 -3.26 -23.43 -20.99
CA LYS A 113 -2.21 -22.57 -20.42
C LYS A 113 -0.84 -23.27 -20.37
N LYS A 114 -0.81 -24.57 -20.09
CA LYS A 114 0.42 -25.36 -20.12
C LYS A 114 0.98 -25.43 -21.55
N ALA A 115 0.15 -25.78 -22.51
CA ALA A 115 0.53 -25.83 -23.94
C ALA A 115 1.05 -24.46 -24.43
N LEU A 116 0.41 -23.37 -24.01
CA LEU A 116 0.87 -22.00 -24.32
C LEU A 116 2.28 -21.72 -23.79
N ARG A 117 2.62 -22.22 -22.61
CA ARG A 117 3.95 -22.04 -22.01
C ARG A 117 5.02 -22.94 -22.61
N GLU A 118 4.62 -24.11 -23.12
CA GLU A 118 5.48 -25.07 -23.81
C GLU A 118 5.70 -24.70 -25.29
N ARG A 119 4.97 -23.73 -25.80
CA ARG A 119 5.14 -23.22 -27.17
C ARG A 119 6.53 -22.62 -27.35
N ILE A 120 7.20 -23.06 -28.44
CA ILE A 120 8.48 -22.49 -28.86
C ILE A 120 8.21 -21.28 -29.74
N ASP A 121 8.51 -20.10 -29.25
CA ASP A 121 8.28 -18.78 -29.86
C ASP A 121 9.34 -17.78 -29.39
N GLY A 122 9.23 -16.51 -29.76
CA GLY A 122 10.16 -15.46 -29.34
C GLY A 122 10.23 -15.24 -27.82
N TRP A 123 9.18 -15.59 -27.07
CA TRP A 123 9.18 -15.53 -25.61
C TRP A 123 10.06 -16.61 -24.97
N THR A 124 10.24 -17.75 -25.63
CA THR A 124 11.00 -18.88 -25.07
C THR A 124 12.45 -18.52 -24.76
N PRO A 125 13.27 -18.05 -25.74
CA PRO A 125 14.64 -17.64 -25.46
C PRO A 125 14.68 -16.38 -24.57
N PHE A 126 13.73 -15.47 -24.70
CA PHE A 126 13.69 -14.26 -23.88
C PHE A 126 13.46 -14.55 -22.40
N LEU A 127 12.50 -15.45 -22.07
CA LEU A 127 12.26 -15.84 -20.68
C LEU A 127 13.43 -16.65 -20.10
N ALA A 128 14.10 -17.48 -20.90
CA ALA A 128 15.30 -18.20 -20.48
C ALA A 128 16.43 -17.22 -20.13
N LEU A 129 16.66 -16.20 -20.95
CA LEU A 129 17.61 -15.12 -20.67
C LEU A 129 17.27 -14.37 -19.37
N LEU A 130 16.00 -13.97 -19.17
CA LEU A 130 15.58 -13.29 -17.97
C LEU A 130 15.73 -14.18 -16.72
N GLU A 131 15.52 -15.49 -16.86
CA GLU A 131 15.75 -16.45 -15.78
C GLU A 131 17.23 -16.52 -15.39
N GLU A 132 18.11 -16.61 -16.38
CA GLU A 132 19.56 -16.60 -16.16
C GLU A 132 20.00 -15.32 -15.46
N LEU A 133 19.56 -14.15 -15.95
CA LEU A 133 19.85 -12.85 -15.36
C LEU A 133 19.21 -12.63 -13.98
N SER A 134 18.33 -13.53 -13.54
CA SER A 134 17.70 -13.45 -12.21
C SER A 134 18.33 -14.35 -11.16
N LYS A 135 19.28 -15.21 -11.54
CA LYS A 135 20.04 -16.08 -10.63
C LYS A 135 21.07 -15.27 -9.84
N ASP A 136 21.47 -15.80 -8.70
CA ASP A 136 22.61 -15.35 -7.89
C ASP A 136 22.69 -13.82 -7.70
N HIS A 137 21.56 -13.21 -7.35
CA HIS A 137 21.44 -11.75 -7.22
C HIS A 137 21.69 -10.95 -8.51
N GLY A 138 21.46 -11.58 -9.66
CA GLY A 138 21.60 -10.95 -10.97
C GLY A 138 20.77 -9.67 -11.14
N PRO A 139 20.99 -8.93 -12.23
CA PRO A 139 20.38 -7.61 -12.44
C PRO A 139 18.85 -7.65 -12.58
N VAL A 140 18.26 -8.82 -12.92
CA VAL A 140 16.82 -9.00 -13.03
C VAL A 140 16.26 -9.61 -11.76
N HIS A 141 15.38 -8.87 -11.09
CA HIS A 141 14.77 -9.37 -9.86
C HIS A 141 13.79 -10.53 -10.15
N PRO A 142 13.73 -11.61 -9.34
CA PRO A 142 12.79 -12.72 -9.53
C PRO A 142 11.31 -12.31 -9.63
N GLY A 143 10.92 -11.22 -8.93
CA GLY A 143 9.58 -10.65 -9.06
C GLY A 143 9.30 -10.04 -10.43
N THR A 144 10.32 -9.50 -11.10
CA THR A 144 10.24 -9.03 -12.49
C THR A 144 10.02 -10.21 -13.43
N LEU A 145 10.81 -11.28 -13.27
CA LEU A 145 10.63 -12.51 -14.06
C LEU A 145 9.22 -13.07 -13.90
N GLY A 146 8.68 -13.12 -12.67
CA GLY A 146 7.30 -13.57 -12.41
C GLY A 146 6.24 -12.70 -13.09
N ALA A 147 6.43 -11.38 -13.08
CA ALA A 147 5.53 -10.46 -13.76
C ALA A 147 5.59 -10.60 -15.28
N VAL A 148 6.80 -10.74 -15.86
CA VAL A 148 7.00 -10.92 -17.29
C VAL A 148 6.48 -12.28 -17.76
N ARG A 149 6.65 -13.36 -17.01
CA ARG A 149 6.05 -14.67 -17.31
C ARG A 149 4.52 -14.61 -17.36
N THR A 150 3.91 -13.87 -16.43
CA THR A 150 2.45 -13.70 -16.43
C THR A 150 1.98 -12.86 -17.63
N PHE A 151 2.75 -11.85 -17.99
CA PHE A 151 2.51 -11.01 -19.15
C PHE A 151 2.68 -11.81 -20.46
N SER A 152 3.76 -12.61 -20.59
CA SER A 152 3.99 -13.45 -21.78
C SER A 152 2.90 -14.48 -22.01
N ASP A 153 2.29 -15.05 -20.95
CA ASP A 153 1.11 -15.92 -21.08
C ASP A 153 -0.03 -15.18 -21.82
N ARG A 154 -0.26 -13.89 -21.50
CA ARG A 154 -1.30 -13.07 -22.13
C ARG A 154 -0.93 -12.66 -23.56
N ALA A 155 0.31 -12.21 -23.75
CA ALA A 155 0.83 -11.82 -25.07
C ALA A 155 0.76 -12.99 -26.06
N ARG A 156 1.17 -14.19 -25.66
CA ARG A 156 1.05 -15.42 -26.43
C ARG A 156 -0.40 -15.75 -26.78
N SER A 157 -1.34 -15.55 -25.84
CA SER A 157 -2.77 -15.76 -26.10
C SER A 157 -3.31 -14.78 -27.15
N ALA A 158 -2.72 -13.61 -27.27
CA ALA A 158 -3.04 -12.59 -28.28
C ALA A 158 -2.20 -12.74 -29.57
N GLY A 159 -1.30 -13.73 -29.65
CA GLY A 159 -0.41 -13.93 -30.79
C GLY A 159 0.74 -12.93 -30.90
N LEU A 160 1.08 -12.23 -29.80
CA LEU A 160 2.15 -11.23 -29.76
C LEU A 160 3.46 -11.85 -29.27
N ASP A 161 4.52 -11.70 -30.07
CA ASP A 161 5.90 -11.99 -29.68
C ASP A 161 6.57 -10.77 -29.00
N PRO A 162 7.72 -10.91 -28.33
CA PRO A 162 8.42 -9.78 -27.73
C PRO A 162 8.73 -8.65 -28.70
N MET A 163 9.04 -8.97 -29.96
CA MET A 163 9.35 -8.00 -31.01
C MET A 163 8.10 -7.25 -31.52
N ASP A 164 6.90 -7.74 -31.23
CA ASP A 164 5.64 -7.09 -31.60
C ASP A 164 5.19 -6.04 -30.55
N LEU A 165 5.95 -5.84 -29.49
CA LEU A 165 5.61 -4.89 -28.42
C LEU A 165 5.91 -3.43 -28.83
N THR A 166 5.23 -2.96 -29.86
CA THR A 166 5.38 -1.62 -30.42
C THR A 166 4.36 -0.63 -29.85
N PRO A 167 4.55 0.69 -30.06
CA PRO A 167 3.54 1.70 -29.72
C PRO A 167 2.16 1.47 -30.32
N ASP A 168 2.08 0.76 -31.46
CA ASP A 168 0.81 0.50 -32.16
C ASP A 168 0.09 -0.74 -31.64
N THR A 169 0.82 -1.74 -31.16
CA THR A 169 0.24 -3.03 -30.73
C THR A 169 -0.11 -3.10 -29.26
N VAL A 170 0.70 -2.45 -28.39
CA VAL A 170 0.53 -2.56 -26.95
C VAL A 170 -0.69 -1.82 -26.41
N PRO A 171 -1.01 -0.57 -26.80
CA PRO A 171 -2.20 0.10 -26.29
C PRO A 171 -3.51 -0.66 -26.56
N PRO A 172 -3.84 -1.07 -27.80
CA PRO A 172 -5.05 -1.84 -28.06
C PRO A 172 -5.09 -3.17 -27.28
N PHE A 173 -3.94 -3.82 -27.11
CA PHE A 173 -3.82 -5.05 -26.36
C PHE A 173 -4.12 -4.84 -24.87
N LEU A 174 -3.67 -3.75 -24.27
CA LEU A 174 -3.97 -3.40 -22.87
C LEU A 174 -5.42 -2.97 -22.67
N ASP A 175 -5.98 -2.24 -23.63
CA ASP A 175 -7.38 -1.76 -23.58
C ASP A 175 -8.39 -2.91 -23.69
N ALA A 176 -8.01 -4.03 -24.33
CA ALA A 176 -8.82 -5.24 -24.41
C ALA A 176 -8.86 -6.05 -23.08
N MET A 177 -8.05 -5.67 -22.07
CA MET A 177 -7.95 -6.36 -20.79
C MET A 177 -8.85 -5.72 -19.73
N SER A 178 -9.15 -6.50 -18.68
CA SER A 178 -9.67 -5.92 -17.44
C SER A 178 -8.65 -4.95 -16.83
N THR A 179 -9.13 -3.94 -16.10
CA THR A 179 -8.26 -2.93 -15.43
C THR A 179 -7.13 -3.56 -14.62
N HIS A 180 -7.43 -4.63 -13.87
CA HIS A 180 -6.42 -5.33 -13.07
C HIS A 180 -5.35 -6.03 -13.94
N GLU A 181 -5.73 -6.62 -15.05
CA GLU A 181 -4.81 -7.29 -15.97
C GLU A 181 -3.97 -6.29 -16.74
N SER A 182 -4.57 -5.19 -17.17
CA SER A 182 -3.89 -4.07 -17.82
C SER A 182 -2.83 -3.47 -16.89
N ASP A 183 -3.17 -3.17 -15.62
CA ASP A 183 -2.21 -2.67 -14.63
C ASP A 183 -1.04 -3.63 -14.37
N ALA A 184 -1.34 -4.93 -14.26
CA ALA A 184 -0.31 -5.96 -14.08
C ALA A 184 0.60 -6.08 -15.30
N SER A 185 0.03 -6.03 -16.51
CA SER A 185 0.75 -6.06 -17.79
C SER A 185 1.61 -4.81 -17.97
N ALA A 186 1.06 -3.62 -17.71
CA ALA A 186 1.81 -2.37 -17.72
C ALA A 186 2.98 -2.38 -16.72
N THR A 187 2.83 -3.03 -15.58
CA THR A 187 3.92 -3.20 -14.60
C THR A 187 5.04 -4.07 -15.14
N ALA A 188 4.72 -5.17 -15.83
CA ALA A 188 5.71 -6.03 -16.49
C ALA A 188 6.45 -5.29 -17.60
N LEU A 189 5.73 -4.57 -18.44
CA LEU A 189 6.30 -3.80 -19.55
C LEU A 189 7.23 -2.66 -19.05
N ARG A 190 6.83 -1.92 -18.00
CA ARG A 190 7.72 -0.93 -17.36
C ARG A 190 8.97 -1.57 -16.75
N ALA A 191 8.86 -2.80 -16.28
CA ALA A 191 10.03 -3.54 -15.79
C ALA A 191 10.96 -3.91 -16.94
N LEU A 192 10.44 -4.40 -18.06
CA LEU A 192 11.23 -4.67 -19.28
C LEU A 192 11.93 -3.40 -19.78
N ALA A 193 11.24 -2.28 -19.83
CA ALA A 193 11.82 -1.00 -20.24
C ALA A 193 13.02 -0.56 -19.38
N ARG A 194 12.91 -0.74 -18.04
CA ARG A 194 14.04 -0.46 -17.14
C ARG A 194 15.24 -1.36 -17.35
N HIS A 195 15.00 -2.61 -17.76
CA HIS A 195 16.07 -3.57 -18.02
C HIS A 195 16.61 -3.54 -19.46
N ARG A 196 16.02 -2.73 -20.35
CA ARG A 196 16.49 -2.52 -21.73
C ARG A 196 17.92 -1.93 -21.79
N VAL A 197 18.41 -1.34 -20.71
CA VAL A 197 19.81 -0.91 -20.61
C VAL A 197 20.81 -2.07 -20.78
N PHE A 198 20.37 -3.31 -20.62
CA PHE A 198 21.18 -4.50 -20.90
C PHE A 198 21.02 -4.88 -22.38
N PRO A 199 22.12 -4.87 -23.19
CA PRO A 199 22.03 -5.14 -24.62
C PRO A 199 21.37 -6.48 -24.96
N GLN A 200 21.57 -7.51 -24.14
CA GLN A 200 20.97 -8.82 -24.33
C GLN A 200 19.43 -8.77 -24.23
N ILE A 201 18.88 -7.96 -23.31
CA ILE A 201 17.44 -7.75 -23.18
C ILE A 201 16.91 -6.88 -24.32
N ALA A 202 17.66 -5.82 -24.68
CA ALA A 202 17.29 -4.92 -25.76
C ALA A 202 17.17 -5.66 -27.10
N ALA A 203 17.98 -6.68 -27.36
CA ALA A 203 17.95 -7.49 -28.58
C ALA A 203 16.63 -8.29 -28.78
N HIS A 204 15.85 -8.49 -27.72
CA HIS A 204 14.56 -9.19 -27.76
C HIS A 204 13.35 -8.23 -27.81
N LEU A 205 13.58 -6.92 -27.83
CA LEU A 205 12.53 -5.90 -27.81
C LEU A 205 12.65 -5.00 -29.05
N PRO A 206 11.53 -4.48 -29.57
CA PRO A 206 11.60 -3.60 -30.75
C PRO A 206 12.43 -2.34 -30.46
N PRO A 207 13.08 -1.75 -31.47
CA PRO A 207 13.91 -0.55 -31.30
C PRO A 207 13.17 0.65 -30.72
N ASP A 208 11.89 0.78 -31.00
CA ASP A 208 10.96 1.81 -30.55
C ASP A 208 10.19 1.44 -29.28
N PHE A 209 10.57 0.32 -28.62
CA PHE A 209 9.97 -0.07 -27.35
C PHE A 209 10.16 1.03 -26.30
N ASP A 210 9.11 1.81 -26.06
CA ASP A 210 9.09 2.90 -25.08
C ASP A 210 7.95 2.69 -24.07
N PRO A 211 8.24 2.69 -22.77
CA PRO A 211 7.22 2.55 -21.74
C PRO A 211 6.26 3.75 -21.64
N THR A 212 6.52 4.86 -22.32
CA THR A 212 5.64 6.05 -22.27
C THR A 212 4.26 5.76 -22.83
N TYR A 213 4.12 4.88 -23.82
CA TYR A 213 2.81 4.42 -24.33
C TYR A 213 2.09 3.42 -23.38
N LEU A 214 2.78 2.94 -22.32
CA LEU A 214 2.22 2.01 -21.33
C LEU A 214 1.50 2.72 -20.19
N VAL A 215 1.35 4.00 -20.25
CA VAL A 215 0.60 4.78 -19.25
C VAL A 215 -0.85 4.83 -19.73
N PRO A 216 -1.77 4.01 -19.15
CA PRO A 216 -3.19 4.25 -19.32
C PRO A 216 -3.46 5.66 -18.79
N THR A 217 -3.98 6.54 -19.64
CA THR A 217 -4.03 7.97 -19.35
C THR A 217 -2.63 8.52 -19.01
N ALA A 218 -1.78 8.59 -20.02
CA ALA A 218 -0.50 9.25 -19.89
C ALA A 218 -0.75 10.69 -19.42
N ARG A 219 -0.52 10.90 -18.12
CA ARG A 219 -0.46 12.27 -17.63
C ARG A 219 0.53 12.98 -18.52
N THR A 220 0.13 14.03 -19.18
CA THR A 220 0.96 14.79 -20.13
C THR A 220 2.39 14.90 -19.61
N PRO A 221 3.39 14.42 -20.36
CA PRO A 221 4.78 14.43 -19.90
C PRO A 221 5.23 15.88 -19.70
N VAL A 222 5.84 16.16 -18.57
CA VAL A 222 6.46 17.46 -18.31
C VAL A 222 7.92 17.35 -18.73
N PRO A 223 8.42 18.19 -19.65
CA PRO A 223 9.81 18.18 -20.11
C PRO A 223 10.80 18.24 -18.96
N GLU A 224 11.97 17.62 -19.13
CA GLU A 224 12.99 17.57 -18.08
C GLU A 224 13.53 18.98 -17.75
N THR A 225 13.61 19.86 -18.75
CA THR A 225 13.95 21.28 -18.56
C THR A 225 13.01 21.98 -17.59
N VAL A 226 11.69 21.77 -17.76
CA VAL A 226 10.66 22.33 -16.87
C VAL A 226 10.75 21.70 -15.47
N ARG A 227 11.00 20.40 -15.38
CA ARG A 227 11.21 19.71 -14.08
C ARG A 227 12.42 20.28 -13.34
N LYS A 228 13.51 20.55 -14.04
CA LYS A 228 14.70 21.17 -13.47
C LYS A 228 14.41 22.57 -12.94
N MET A 229 13.75 23.42 -13.74
CA MET A 229 13.31 24.75 -13.28
C MET A 229 12.40 24.68 -12.05
N ILE A 230 11.47 23.71 -12.00
CA ILE A 230 10.61 23.48 -10.84
C ILE A 230 11.43 23.09 -9.60
N ALA A 231 12.40 22.19 -9.76
CA ALA A 231 13.27 21.77 -8.66
C ALA A 231 14.08 22.95 -8.11
N GLU A 232 14.65 23.78 -8.98
CA GLU A 232 15.39 25.00 -8.61
C GLU A 232 14.50 26.02 -7.88
N MET A 233 13.27 26.24 -8.37
CA MET A 233 12.29 27.13 -7.72
C MET A 233 11.89 26.63 -6.33
N VAL A 234 11.68 25.32 -6.17
CA VAL A 234 11.34 24.72 -4.88
C VAL A 234 12.53 24.77 -3.94
N GLU A 235 13.74 24.51 -4.42
CA GLU A 235 14.95 24.60 -3.61
C GLU A 235 15.23 26.04 -3.17
N ALA A 236 15.02 27.03 -4.03
CA ALA A 236 15.09 28.44 -3.65
C ALA A 236 14.06 28.82 -2.56
N ALA A 237 12.85 28.22 -2.61
CA ALA A 237 11.84 28.41 -1.56
C ALA A 237 12.15 27.67 -0.26
N ARG A 238 12.99 26.64 -0.32
CA ARG A 238 13.38 25.84 0.84
C ARG A 238 14.22 26.63 1.81
N TYR A 239 15.12 27.46 1.33
CA TYR A 239 16.02 28.22 2.17
C TYR A 239 15.47 29.61 2.49
N ASN A 240 15.60 30.02 3.74
CA ASN A 240 15.25 31.35 4.17
C ASN A 240 16.48 32.28 4.07
N LYS A 241 16.63 32.96 2.94
CA LYS A 241 17.75 33.90 2.70
C LYS A 241 17.86 35.01 3.75
N LYS A 242 16.78 35.33 4.47
CA LYS A 242 16.79 36.35 5.52
C LYS A 242 17.47 35.88 6.83
N THR A 243 17.69 34.59 6.97
CA THR A 243 18.33 33.97 8.13
C THR A 243 19.71 33.40 7.77
N TYR A 244 20.36 34.00 6.77
CA TYR A 244 21.73 33.65 6.43
C TYR A 244 22.66 33.98 7.59
N ASP A 245 23.45 32.98 7.99
CA ASP A 245 24.47 33.10 9.01
C ASP A 245 25.85 33.07 8.36
N ASP A 246 26.61 34.15 8.52
CA ASP A 246 27.93 34.30 7.87
C ASP A 246 28.98 33.33 8.45
N VAL A 247 28.80 32.87 9.69
CA VAL A 247 29.75 31.97 10.38
C VAL A 247 29.56 30.53 9.86
N SER A 248 28.34 30.07 9.82
CA SER A 248 28.04 28.72 9.34
C SER A 248 27.88 28.66 7.82
N GLN A 249 27.92 29.82 7.13
CA GLN A 249 27.67 29.97 5.69
C GLN A 249 26.39 29.24 5.23
N SER A 250 25.35 29.27 6.07
CA SER A 250 24.11 28.55 5.85
C SER A 250 22.87 29.40 6.12
N CYS A 251 21.74 28.97 5.56
CA CYS A 251 20.43 29.54 5.84
C CYS A 251 19.57 28.51 6.60
N SER A 252 18.64 28.98 7.42
CA SER A 252 17.64 28.09 7.99
C SER A 252 16.71 27.55 6.89
N GLU A 253 16.32 26.28 7.01
CA GLU A 253 15.38 25.65 6.09
C GLU A 253 13.92 25.96 6.47
N ASN A 254 13.12 26.41 5.50
CA ASN A 254 11.68 26.59 5.66
C ASN A 254 10.92 25.26 5.70
N PHE A 255 11.47 24.22 5.10
CA PHE A 255 10.93 22.86 5.04
C PHE A 255 11.99 21.83 4.60
N ASN A 256 11.79 20.57 4.99
CA ASN A 256 12.72 19.50 4.74
C ASN A 256 12.62 18.93 3.30
N GLN A 257 13.56 18.07 2.92
CA GLN A 257 13.66 17.47 1.58
C GLN A 257 12.42 16.66 1.17
N GLU A 258 11.76 15.95 2.09
CA GLU A 258 10.55 15.19 1.76
C GLU A 258 9.37 16.13 1.42
N THR A 259 9.29 17.27 2.10
CA THR A 259 8.33 18.33 1.76
C THR A 259 8.65 18.95 0.40
N ALA A 260 9.94 19.13 0.06
CA ALA A 260 10.36 19.61 -1.25
C ALA A 260 9.87 18.71 -2.39
N LYS A 261 9.94 17.38 -2.23
CA LYS A 261 9.40 16.43 -3.23
C LYS A 261 7.89 16.64 -3.46
N THR A 262 7.13 16.86 -2.39
CA THR A 262 5.69 17.14 -2.49
C THR A 262 5.43 18.48 -3.19
N TYR A 263 6.27 19.48 -2.95
CA TYR A 263 6.17 20.79 -3.57
C TYR A 263 6.50 20.73 -5.06
N CYS A 264 7.54 20.00 -5.44
CA CYS A 264 7.82 19.69 -6.86
C CYS A 264 6.63 18.99 -7.52
N ALA A 265 6.03 18.00 -6.88
CA ALA A 265 4.88 17.30 -7.43
C ALA A 265 3.68 18.23 -7.67
N ALA A 266 3.43 19.20 -6.78
CA ALA A 266 2.36 20.19 -6.95
C ALA A 266 2.61 21.12 -8.15
N LEU A 267 3.84 21.62 -8.33
CA LEU A 267 4.19 22.48 -9.47
C LEU A 267 4.20 21.71 -10.79
N VAL A 268 4.67 20.46 -10.80
CA VAL A 268 4.57 19.55 -11.95
C VAL A 268 3.10 19.33 -12.34
N ALA A 269 2.19 19.23 -11.36
CA ALA A 269 0.76 19.10 -11.63
C ALA A 269 0.17 20.40 -12.23
N VAL A 270 0.64 21.58 -11.82
CA VAL A 270 0.25 22.87 -12.47
C VAL A 270 0.73 22.91 -13.91
N ALA A 271 2.02 22.61 -14.14
CA ALA A 271 2.58 22.61 -15.50
C ALA A 271 1.79 21.68 -16.43
N ARG A 272 1.50 20.46 -15.96
CA ARG A 272 0.69 19.49 -16.69
C ARG A 272 -0.70 20.01 -17.01
N ALA A 273 -1.43 20.51 -16.01
CA ALA A 273 -2.76 21.09 -16.22
C ALA A 273 -2.74 22.28 -17.20
N ALA A 274 -1.70 23.10 -17.16
CA ALA A 274 -1.52 24.21 -18.10
C ALA A 274 -1.37 23.72 -19.54
N GLN A 275 -0.59 22.66 -19.77
CA GLN A 275 -0.46 22.00 -21.07
C GLN A 275 -1.79 21.36 -21.51
N GLU A 276 -2.40 20.56 -20.67
CA GLU A 276 -3.65 19.83 -20.96
C GLU A 276 -4.82 20.77 -21.27
N THR A 277 -4.81 21.96 -20.68
CA THR A 277 -5.83 23.00 -20.94
C THR A 277 -5.44 23.99 -22.05
N GLY A 278 -4.31 23.77 -22.72
CA GLY A 278 -3.81 24.65 -23.79
C GLY A 278 -3.44 26.07 -23.33
N LYS A 279 -3.10 26.25 -22.04
CA LYS A 279 -2.75 27.56 -21.46
C LYS A 279 -1.23 27.80 -21.39
N ALA A 280 -0.44 26.75 -21.55
CA ALA A 280 1.01 26.86 -21.75
C ALA A 280 1.49 25.73 -22.66
N ASP A 281 2.46 26.03 -23.51
CA ASP A 281 3.27 25.04 -24.21
C ASP A 281 4.55 24.81 -23.40
N LEU A 282 4.65 23.63 -22.77
CA LEU A 282 5.80 23.31 -21.92
C LEU A 282 7.10 23.10 -22.69
N ALA A 283 7.03 22.83 -24.02
CA ALA A 283 8.22 22.67 -24.84
C ALA A 283 8.95 24.01 -25.09
N SER A 284 8.18 25.10 -25.17
CA SER A 284 8.70 26.46 -25.39
C SER A 284 8.87 27.25 -24.07
N LEU A 285 8.61 26.66 -22.90
CA LEU A 285 8.60 27.36 -21.63
C LEU A 285 10.04 27.70 -21.18
N ASN A 286 10.38 29.00 -21.13
CA ASN A 286 11.70 29.50 -20.72
C ASN A 286 11.76 29.92 -19.23
N CYS A 287 10.61 30.19 -18.60
CA CYS A 287 10.51 30.50 -17.18
C CYS A 287 9.17 30.01 -16.61
N LEU A 288 9.12 29.84 -15.29
CA LEU A 288 7.91 29.34 -14.62
C LEU A 288 6.89 30.41 -14.28
N ASP A 289 7.19 31.68 -14.48
CA ASP A 289 6.32 32.79 -14.05
C ASP A 289 4.96 32.76 -14.73
N SER A 290 4.92 32.37 -16.02
CA SER A 290 3.68 32.20 -16.76
C SER A 290 2.73 31.17 -16.16
N LEU A 291 3.23 30.15 -15.45
CA LEU A 291 2.40 29.16 -14.77
C LEU A 291 1.63 29.77 -13.57
N PHE A 292 2.02 30.95 -13.09
CA PHE A 292 1.36 31.65 -12.00
C PHE A 292 0.35 32.71 -12.49
N GLU A 293 0.26 32.94 -13.77
CA GLU A 293 -0.65 33.90 -14.37
C GLU A 293 -2.14 33.52 -14.18
N THR A 294 -2.98 34.52 -14.33
CA THR A 294 -4.43 34.36 -14.09
C THR A 294 -5.10 33.34 -15.01
N PRO A 295 -4.82 33.29 -16.34
CA PRO A 295 -5.44 32.29 -17.23
C PRO A 295 -5.06 30.86 -16.85
N VAL A 296 -3.77 30.60 -16.59
CA VAL A 296 -3.26 29.29 -16.18
C VAL A 296 -3.85 28.87 -14.85
N ARG A 297 -3.86 29.75 -13.86
CA ARG A 297 -4.43 29.47 -12.55
C ARG A 297 -5.91 29.05 -12.62
N ILE A 298 -6.72 29.79 -13.37
CA ILE A 298 -8.15 29.49 -13.50
C ILE A 298 -8.35 28.14 -14.17
N ALA A 299 -7.66 27.91 -15.30
CA ALA A 299 -7.76 26.68 -16.05
C ALA A 299 -7.29 25.47 -15.21
N THR A 300 -6.16 25.58 -14.52
CA THR A 300 -5.63 24.53 -13.63
C THR A 300 -6.62 24.16 -12.53
N ILE A 301 -7.17 25.14 -11.81
CA ILE A 301 -8.09 24.86 -10.70
C ILE A 301 -9.38 24.22 -11.21
N ARG A 302 -9.94 24.70 -12.31
CA ARG A 302 -11.14 24.09 -12.95
C ARG A 302 -10.85 22.65 -13.35
N HIS A 303 -9.77 22.43 -14.08
CA HIS A 303 -9.34 21.11 -14.53
C HIS A 303 -9.19 20.11 -13.34
N TRP A 304 -8.61 20.53 -12.22
CA TRP A 304 -8.50 19.68 -11.04
C TRP A 304 -9.84 19.39 -10.34
N ILE A 305 -10.75 20.36 -10.34
CA ILE A 305 -12.10 20.16 -9.80
C ILE A 305 -12.86 19.18 -10.68
N ASP A 306 -12.86 19.38 -12.00
CA ASP A 306 -13.55 18.51 -12.96
C ASP A 306 -12.99 17.08 -12.90
N GLN A 307 -11.67 16.93 -12.81
CA GLN A 307 -11.04 15.62 -12.64
C GLN A 307 -11.33 14.95 -11.28
N SER A 308 -11.66 15.71 -10.23
CA SER A 308 -11.95 15.13 -8.92
C SER A 308 -13.23 14.28 -8.89
N GLU A 309 -14.07 14.41 -9.89
CA GLU A 309 -15.28 13.61 -10.11
C GLU A 309 -14.99 12.30 -10.85
N THR A 310 -13.74 12.09 -11.31
CA THR A 310 -13.29 10.90 -12.03
C THR A 310 -12.42 10.00 -11.15
N ASP A 311 -12.42 8.69 -11.42
CA ASP A 311 -11.59 7.72 -10.69
C ASP A 311 -10.06 7.92 -10.87
N VAL A 312 -9.66 8.73 -11.85
CA VAL A 312 -8.24 8.96 -12.23
C VAL A 312 -7.71 10.32 -11.76
N GLY A 313 -8.60 11.20 -11.30
CA GLY A 313 -8.31 12.59 -10.93
C GLY A 313 -7.72 12.78 -9.54
N PHE A 314 -7.42 14.02 -9.22
CA PHE A 314 -7.07 14.42 -7.87
C PHE A 314 -8.33 14.53 -7.00
N SER A 315 -8.26 14.05 -5.75
CA SER A 315 -9.31 14.40 -4.79
C SER A 315 -9.31 15.91 -4.53
N LEU A 316 -10.47 16.47 -4.20
CA LEU A 316 -10.62 17.89 -3.82
C LEU A 316 -9.62 18.30 -2.72
N ARG A 317 -9.32 17.39 -1.79
CA ARG A 317 -8.28 17.58 -0.78
C ARG A 317 -6.91 17.80 -1.40
N THR A 318 -6.51 16.96 -2.36
CA THR A 318 -5.22 17.09 -3.04
C THR A 318 -5.14 18.39 -3.83
N ALA A 319 -6.23 18.76 -4.53
CA ALA A 319 -6.33 20.03 -5.25
C ALA A 319 -6.17 21.24 -4.31
N ALA A 320 -6.86 21.25 -3.17
CA ALA A 320 -6.74 22.31 -2.16
C ALA A 320 -5.31 22.41 -1.59
N ASP A 321 -4.68 21.26 -1.26
CA ASP A 321 -3.30 21.21 -0.79
C ASP A 321 -2.32 21.73 -1.85
N TYR A 322 -2.49 21.37 -3.12
CA TYR A 322 -1.65 21.84 -4.22
C TYR A 322 -1.80 23.34 -4.45
N VAL A 323 -3.03 23.88 -4.42
CA VAL A 323 -3.26 25.34 -4.49
C VAL A 323 -2.52 26.07 -3.37
N ARG A 324 -2.55 25.54 -2.15
CA ARG A 324 -1.83 26.08 -1.00
C ARG A 324 -0.31 26.06 -1.21
N ILE A 325 0.23 24.94 -1.67
CA ILE A 325 1.67 24.74 -1.93
C ILE A 325 2.14 25.70 -3.02
N VAL A 326 1.44 25.77 -4.15
CA VAL A 326 1.76 26.68 -5.26
C VAL A 326 1.79 28.14 -4.78
N ALA A 327 0.79 28.55 -3.99
CA ALA A 327 0.76 29.88 -3.41
C ALA A 327 1.93 30.15 -2.45
N GLN A 328 2.40 29.14 -1.73
CA GLN A 328 3.53 29.25 -0.80
C GLN A 328 4.86 29.36 -1.56
N VAL A 329 5.12 28.44 -2.51
CA VAL A 329 6.36 28.43 -3.29
C VAL A 329 6.47 29.68 -4.14
N GLY A 330 5.40 30.06 -4.85
CA GLY A 330 5.40 31.29 -5.64
C GLY A 330 5.66 32.54 -4.79
N LYS A 331 5.06 32.63 -3.57
CA LYS A 331 5.34 33.75 -2.66
C LYS A 331 6.81 33.79 -2.25
N ALA A 332 7.42 32.65 -1.94
CA ALA A 332 8.83 32.58 -1.53
C ALA A 332 9.77 33.03 -2.66
N ASN A 333 9.35 32.84 -3.92
CA ASN A 333 10.08 33.30 -5.11
C ASN A 333 9.64 34.69 -5.64
N GLY A 334 8.91 35.46 -4.83
CA GLY A 334 8.52 36.85 -5.19
C GLY A 334 7.35 36.97 -6.16
N LEU A 335 6.68 35.86 -6.52
CA LEU A 335 5.59 35.87 -7.49
C LEU A 335 4.25 36.33 -6.90
N LYS A 336 3.35 36.82 -7.75
CA LYS A 336 2.02 37.34 -7.37
C LYS A 336 1.03 36.19 -7.07
N THR A 337 1.05 35.64 -5.87
CA THR A 337 0.22 34.49 -5.46
C THR A 337 -1.06 34.85 -4.68
N LYS A 338 -1.36 36.13 -4.48
CA LYS A 338 -2.55 36.58 -3.69
C LYS A 338 -3.87 35.98 -4.24
N LYS A 339 -3.99 35.85 -5.57
CA LYS A 339 -5.19 35.28 -6.22
C LYS A 339 -5.32 33.76 -5.99
N TRP A 340 -4.21 33.01 -5.93
CA TRP A 340 -4.23 31.57 -5.56
C TRP A 340 -4.80 31.38 -4.16
N ARG A 341 -4.37 32.17 -3.17
CA ARG A 341 -4.88 32.13 -1.79
C ARG A 341 -6.35 32.56 -1.73
N LYS A 342 -6.77 33.54 -2.56
CA LYS A 342 -8.17 33.95 -2.63
C LYS A 342 -9.05 32.82 -3.14
N ASN A 343 -8.59 32.05 -4.15
CA ASN A 343 -9.33 30.87 -4.62
C ASN A 343 -9.48 29.81 -3.54
N LEU A 344 -8.43 29.51 -2.77
CA LEU A 344 -8.50 28.54 -1.67
C LEU A 344 -9.54 28.95 -0.61
N LYS A 345 -9.69 30.26 -0.37
CA LYS A 345 -10.66 30.79 0.63
C LYS A 345 -12.09 30.88 0.09
N ASN A 346 -12.28 31.12 -1.20
CA ASN A 346 -13.59 31.51 -1.74
C ASN A 346 -14.21 30.45 -2.66
N ASN A 347 -13.44 29.46 -3.13
CA ASN A 347 -14.00 28.40 -3.98
C ASN A 347 -14.58 27.29 -3.09
N PRO A 348 -15.89 26.94 -3.23
CA PRO A 348 -16.55 25.95 -2.38
C PRO A 348 -15.90 24.57 -2.42
N HIS A 349 -15.51 24.07 -3.61
CA HIS A 349 -14.86 22.76 -3.77
C HIS A 349 -13.49 22.70 -3.09
N LEU A 350 -12.70 23.77 -3.19
CA LEU A 350 -11.40 23.83 -2.48
C LEU A 350 -11.58 23.97 -0.97
N GLN A 351 -12.62 24.67 -0.51
CA GLN A 351 -12.99 24.73 0.92
C GLN A 351 -13.41 23.37 1.44
N GLU A 352 -14.24 22.63 0.70
CA GLU A 352 -14.63 21.27 1.02
C GLU A 352 -13.41 20.35 1.10
N GLY A 353 -12.52 20.40 0.11
CA GLY A 353 -11.26 19.65 0.10
C GLY A 353 -10.39 19.96 1.31
N HIS A 354 -10.27 21.24 1.67
CA HIS A 354 -9.52 21.67 2.85
C HIS A 354 -10.17 21.17 4.16
N ALA A 355 -11.49 21.31 4.29
CA ALA A 355 -12.25 20.85 5.45
C ALA A 355 -12.18 19.33 5.62
N THR A 356 -12.24 18.58 4.51
CA THR A 356 -12.04 17.11 4.51
C THR A 356 -10.63 16.75 5.01
N GLY A 357 -9.61 17.53 4.66
CA GLY A 357 -8.24 17.35 5.13
C GLY A 357 -8.05 17.51 6.64
N GLN A 358 -8.94 18.25 7.29
CA GLN A 358 -8.93 18.50 8.74
C GLN A 358 -9.78 17.51 9.55
N LYS A 359 -10.45 16.57 8.90
CA LYS A 359 -11.26 15.56 9.58
C LYS A 359 -10.57 14.20 9.55
N MET A 360 -10.86 13.39 10.57
CA MET A 360 -10.48 11.99 10.55
C MET A 360 -11.19 11.28 9.40
N SER A 361 -10.46 10.46 8.63
CA SER A 361 -11.09 9.68 7.55
C SER A 361 -12.14 8.72 8.10
N PRO A 362 -13.21 8.42 7.34
CA PRO A 362 -14.24 7.47 7.77
C PRO A 362 -13.65 6.13 8.24
N LYS A 363 -12.68 5.60 7.50
CA LYS A 363 -11.99 4.35 7.83
C LYS A 363 -11.28 4.40 9.19
N ASN A 364 -10.59 5.51 9.50
CA ASN A 364 -9.94 5.69 10.80
C ASN A 364 -10.97 5.87 11.91
N ARG A 365 -12.06 6.57 11.61
CA ARG A 365 -13.14 6.76 12.57
C ARG A 365 -13.80 5.44 12.95
N THR A 366 -14.15 4.60 11.97
CA THR A 366 -14.69 3.25 12.22
C THR A 366 -13.73 2.39 13.08
N PHE A 367 -12.42 2.47 12.82
CA PHE A 367 -11.42 1.80 13.66
C PHE A 367 -11.46 2.33 15.11
N CYS A 368 -11.51 3.64 15.31
CA CYS A 368 -11.59 4.25 16.64
C CYS A 368 -12.89 3.91 17.36
N GLU A 369 -14.02 3.92 16.66
CA GLU A 369 -15.32 3.52 17.20
C GLU A 369 -15.32 2.04 17.59
N GLY A 370 -14.69 1.15 16.81
CA GLY A 370 -14.49 -0.24 17.16
C GLY A 370 -13.76 -0.40 18.50
N LEU A 371 -12.68 0.36 18.72
CA LEU A 371 -11.95 0.34 20.00
C LEU A 371 -12.77 0.86 21.19
N ILE A 372 -13.73 1.78 20.97
CA ILE A 372 -14.58 2.27 22.06
C ILE A 372 -15.64 1.23 22.45
N HIS A 373 -16.21 0.53 21.45
CA HIS A 373 -17.38 -0.34 21.66
C HIS A 373 -17.05 -1.81 21.86
N ASN A 374 -15.84 -2.25 21.46
CA ASN A 374 -15.46 -3.65 21.49
C ASN A 374 -14.23 -3.89 22.37
N PRO A 375 -14.42 -4.37 23.63
CA PRO A 375 -13.30 -4.74 24.51
C PRO A 375 -12.36 -5.80 23.90
N GLY A 376 -12.87 -6.65 23.01
CA GLY A 376 -12.06 -7.62 22.24
C GLY A 376 -11.06 -6.93 21.33
N ASP A 377 -11.49 -5.89 20.61
CA ASP A 377 -10.60 -5.10 19.75
C ASP A 377 -9.53 -4.38 20.57
N VAL A 378 -9.90 -3.81 21.73
CA VAL A 378 -8.93 -3.18 22.66
C VAL A 378 -7.89 -4.19 23.12
N ARG A 379 -8.31 -5.39 23.50
CA ARG A 379 -7.40 -6.45 23.94
C ARG A 379 -6.46 -6.87 22.81
N THR A 380 -7.00 -7.07 21.61
CA THR A 380 -6.21 -7.40 20.42
C THR A 380 -5.24 -6.27 20.08
N PHE A 381 -5.69 -5.01 20.09
CA PHE A 381 -4.86 -3.83 19.84
C PHE A 381 -3.68 -3.75 20.81
N LEU A 382 -3.91 -3.89 22.11
CA LEU A 382 -2.87 -3.77 23.13
C LEU A 382 -1.93 -4.99 23.22
N ARG A 383 -2.33 -6.15 22.68
CA ARG A 383 -1.53 -7.39 22.70
C ARG A 383 -0.98 -7.79 21.34
N GLN A 384 -1.18 -7.02 20.29
CA GLN A 384 -0.82 -7.43 18.94
C GLN A 384 0.67 -7.76 18.77
N HIS A 385 1.57 -7.13 19.54
CA HIS A 385 3.00 -7.43 19.51
C HIS A 385 3.28 -8.88 19.92
N VAL A 386 2.61 -9.38 20.95
CA VAL A 386 2.68 -10.78 21.39
C VAL A 386 2.03 -11.70 20.36
N LEU A 387 0.83 -11.34 19.85
CA LEU A 387 0.12 -12.14 18.86
C LEU A 387 0.92 -12.32 17.54
N TYR A 388 1.67 -11.30 17.13
CA TYR A 388 2.56 -11.43 15.96
C TYR A 388 3.78 -12.28 16.28
N GLN A 389 4.36 -12.13 17.48
CA GLN A 389 5.50 -12.94 17.92
C GLN A 389 5.11 -14.43 17.99
N ASP A 390 3.98 -14.77 18.60
CA ASP A 390 3.51 -16.15 18.72
C ASP A 390 3.34 -16.80 17.36
N ARG A 391 2.69 -16.11 16.41
CA ARG A 391 2.55 -16.61 15.04
C ARG A 391 3.88 -16.75 14.30
N ALA A 392 4.84 -15.89 14.57
CA ALA A 392 6.18 -16.04 14.01
C ALA A 392 6.90 -17.24 14.63
N LYS A 393 6.80 -17.42 15.94
CA LYS A 393 7.34 -18.60 16.65
C LYS A 393 6.73 -19.90 16.13
N ASP A 394 5.41 -19.95 15.89
CA ASP A 394 4.74 -21.12 15.30
C ASP A 394 5.30 -21.51 13.93
N ILE A 395 5.65 -20.52 13.10
CA ILE A 395 6.28 -20.78 11.79
C ILE A 395 7.70 -21.31 11.97
N LEU A 396 8.43 -20.79 12.97
CA LEU A 396 9.84 -21.14 13.22
C LEU A 396 9.99 -22.46 13.97
N ALA A 397 8.96 -22.96 14.64
CA ALA A 397 8.97 -24.19 15.43
C ALA A 397 8.98 -25.49 14.59
N THR A 398 9.33 -25.40 13.31
CA THR A 398 9.40 -26.56 12.42
C THR A 398 10.82 -27.14 12.37
N ASP A 399 10.93 -28.47 12.41
CA ASP A 399 12.21 -29.17 12.24
C ASP A 399 12.69 -29.23 10.78
N LYS A 400 11.84 -28.77 9.83
CA LYS A 400 12.16 -28.76 8.41
C LYS A 400 12.70 -27.38 7.98
N PRO A 401 13.59 -27.34 6.98
CA PRO A 401 14.01 -26.06 6.38
C PRO A 401 12.79 -25.23 5.95
N LEU A 402 12.79 -23.96 6.32
CA LEU A 402 11.69 -23.05 5.96
C LEU A 402 11.60 -22.87 4.45
N THR A 403 10.41 -23.01 3.92
CA THR A 403 10.14 -22.58 2.53
C THR A 403 10.31 -21.06 2.41
N ALA A 404 10.62 -20.57 1.21
CA ALA A 404 10.72 -19.12 0.95
C ALA A 404 9.46 -18.32 1.35
N SER A 405 8.29 -18.96 1.32
CA SER A 405 7.03 -18.36 1.78
C SER A 405 6.95 -18.27 3.29
N GLN A 406 7.36 -19.31 4.01
CA GLN A 406 7.41 -19.35 5.46
C GLN A 406 8.44 -18.36 6.00
N LEU A 407 9.64 -18.31 5.40
CA LEU A 407 10.68 -17.35 5.78
C LEU A 407 10.19 -15.89 5.61
N ARG A 408 9.55 -15.56 4.49
CA ARG A 408 8.93 -14.23 4.29
C ARG A 408 7.83 -13.92 5.30
N ALA A 409 7.01 -14.91 5.66
CA ALA A 409 5.98 -14.74 6.67
C ALA A 409 6.60 -14.52 8.07
N ALA A 410 7.64 -15.28 8.44
CA ALA A 410 8.36 -15.11 9.69
C ALA A 410 9.05 -13.75 9.77
N ARG A 411 9.76 -13.30 8.71
CA ARG A 411 10.35 -11.95 8.61
C ARG A 411 9.31 -10.85 8.80
N ARG A 412 8.16 -10.96 8.13
CA ARG A 412 7.04 -10.02 8.24
C ARG A 412 6.46 -9.95 9.64
N LEU A 413 6.12 -11.11 10.22
CA LEU A 413 5.47 -11.18 11.53
C LEU A 413 6.41 -10.74 12.66
N SER A 414 7.69 -11.15 12.64
CA SER A 414 8.68 -10.74 13.63
C SER A 414 8.94 -9.22 13.58
N THR A 415 8.99 -8.64 12.38
CA THR A 415 9.11 -7.18 12.20
C THR A 415 7.87 -6.46 12.73
N CYS A 416 6.66 -6.95 12.42
CA CYS A 416 5.42 -6.37 12.94
C CYS A 416 5.32 -6.50 14.46
N ALA A 417 5.83 -7.59 15.05
CA ALA A 417 5.88 -7.76 16.51
C ALA A 417 6.76 -6.70 17.17
N ALA A 418 7.99 -6.53 16.71
CA ALA A 418 8.91 -5.53 17.25
C ALA A 418 8.40 -4.09 17.02
N PHE A 419 7.85 -3.80 15.83
CA PHE A 419 7.24 -2.50 15.55
C PHE A 419 6.06 -2.21 16.50
N ALA A 420 5.16 -3.18 16.67
CA ALA A 420 4.04 -3.03 17.59
C ALA A 420 4.50 -2.90 19.05
N ALA A 421 5.58 -3.59 19.47
CA ALA A 421 6.15 -3.45 20.80
C ALA A 421 6.71 -2.03 21.03
N LEU A 422 7.41 -1.45 20.05
CA LEU A 422 7.87 -0.05 20.11
C LEU A 422 6.69 0.91 20.25
N GLU A 423 5.63 0.74 19.46
CA GLU A 423 4.46 1.61 19.48
C GLU A 423 3.66 1.48 20.79
N ILE A 424 3.38 0.24 21.23
CA ILE A 424 2.46 -0.02 22.35
C ILE A 424 3.16 0.15 23.70
N ARG A 425 4.40 -0.27 23.81
CA ARG A 425 5.15 -0.29 25.08
C ARG A 425 6.17 0.84 25.21
N GLY A 426 6.49 1.48 24.09
CA GLY A 426 7.32 2.66 24.04
C GLY A 426 6.50 3.95 24.02
N ALA A 427 6.27 4.47 22.83
CA ALA A 427 5.46 5.68 22.61
C ALA A 427 4.76 5.58 21.25
N GLY A 428 3.63 6.24 21.09
CA GLY A 428 2.91 6.32 19.81
C GLY A 428 3.69 7.14 18.78
N LEU A 429 4.75 6.57 18.25
CA LEU A 429 5.67 7.20 17.31
C LEU A 429 5.03 7.43 15.95
N ARG A 430 5.56 8.35 15.17
CA ARG A 430 5.28 8.37 13.74
C ARG A 430 6.07 7.26 13.07
N LYS A 431 5.47 6.63 12.05
CA LYS A 431 6.09 5.55 11.27
C LYS A 431 7.57 5.85 10.89
N GLY A 432 7.85 7.07 10.44
CA GLY A 432 9.22 7.46 10.08
C GLY A 432 10.17 7.44 11.26
N SER A 433 9.75 7.98 12.40
CA SER A 433 10.55 7.99 13.65
C SER A 433 10.82 6.58 14.18
N ALA A 434 9.83 5.69 14.11
CA ALA A 434 10.02 4.29 14.51
C ALA A 434 10.96 3.53 13.55
N LEU A 435 10.85 3.76 12.24
CA LEU A 435 11.72 3.15 11.23
C LEU A 435 13.16 3.67 11.25
N ALA A 436 13.40 4.83 11.85
CA ALA A 436 14.74 5.39 12.06
C ALA A 436 15.47 4.77 13.26
N ALA A 437 14.87 3.79 13.95
CA ALA A 437 15.53 3.09 15.04
C ALA A 437 16.71 2.26 14.54
N GLU A 438 17.88 2.45 15.19
CA GLU A 438 19.13 1.73 14.92
C GLU A 438 19.59 0.98 16.17
N CYS A 439 19.93 -0.29 16.01
CA CYS A 439 20.39 -1.17 17.08
C CYS A 439 21.89 -1.47 17.01
N GLY A 440 22.63 -0.77 16.15
CA GLY A 440 24.08 -0.90 16.00
C GLY A 440 24.68 0.25 15.21
N GLY A 441 26.03 0.30 15.12
CA GLY A 441 26.78 1.33 14.41
C GLY A 441 26.87 2.66 15.16
N VAL A 442 27.43 3.67 14.49
CA VAL A 442 27.72 5.00 15.07
C VAL A 442 26.42 5.78 15.39
N SER A 443 25.34 5.50 14.66
CA SER A 443 24.06 6.16 14.82
C SER A 443 23.09 5.38 15.72
N GLN A 444 23.58 4.38 16.45
CA GLN A 444 22.75 3.58 17.36
C GLN A 444 21.94 4.47 18.30
N ASN A 445 20.64 4.24 18.37
CA ASN A 445 19.72 4.99 19.21
C ASN A 445 18.76 4.09 20.00
N LEU A 446 18.82 2.77 19.80
CA LEU A 446 18.16 1.76 20.63
C LEU A 446 19.21 1.01 21.44
N PHE A 447 19.14 1.13 22.76
CA PHE A 447 20.11 0.56 23.69
C PHE A 447 19.45 -0.41 24.64
N ARG A 448 20.06 -1.60 24.83
CA ARG A 448 19.73 -2.53 25.92
C ARG A 448 20.36 -2.02 27.20
N LYS A 449 19.59 -1.81 28.25
CA LYS A 449 20.06 -1.29 29.53
C LYS A 449 19.53 -2.11 30.70
N THR A 450 20.28 -2.07 31.78
CA THR A 450 19.91 -2.65 33.07
C THR A 450 20.13 -1.59 34.15
N MET A 451 19.18 -1.43 35.06
CA MET A 451 19.26 -0.55 36.21
C MET A 451 18.82 -1.34 37.45
N GLY A 452 19.77 -1.80 38.24
CA GLY A 452 19.52 -2.81 39.27
C GLY A 452 19.04 -4.12 38.62
N GLU A 453 17.94 -4.67 39.10
CA GLU A 453 17.33 -5.88 38.52
C GLU A 453 16.44 -5.60 37.29
N LYS A 454 16.16 -4.32 36.98
CA LYS A 454 15.23 -3.94 35.91
C LYS A 454 15.93 -3.83 34.58
N LYS A 455 15.51 -4.65 33.63
CA LYS A 455 15.95 -4.60 32.22
C LYS A 455 14.98 -3.72 31.41
N PHE A 456 15.51 -3.00 30.43
CA PHE A 456 14.70 -2.22 29.50
C PHE A 456 15.47 -1.90 28.24
N PHE A 457 14.74 -1.62 27.15
CA PHE A 457 15.30 -0.93 26.00
C PHE A 457 15.07 0.57 26.14
N GLU A 458 16.10 1.36 25.88
CA GLU A 458 16.03 2.82 25.80
C GLU A 458 16.13 3.23 24.33
N LEU A 459 15.06 3.85 23.80
CA LEU A 459 15.04 4.44 22.48
C LEU A 459 15.17 5.97 22.58
N ARG A 460 16.17 6.53 21.88
CA ARG A 460 16.39 7.97 21.74
C ARG A 460 16.00 8.41 20.35
N VAL A 461 14.89 9.12 20.19
CA VAL A 461 14.45 9.63 18.90
C VAL A 461 15.12 10.96 18.61
N ALA A 462 15.95 11.01 17.57
CA ALA A 462 16.64 12.24 17.20
C ALA A 462 15.64 13.30 16.70
N LYS A 463 15.91 14.58 16.99
CA LYS A 463 15.05 15.71 16.58
C LYS A 463 14.78 15.73 15.07
N LYS A 464 15.77 15.40 14.24
CA LYS A 464 15.65 15.28 12.77
C LYS A 464 14.63 14.22 12.32
N ASP A 465 14.37 13.19 13.14
CA ASP A 465 13.43 12.10 12.86
C ASP A 465 12.02 12.40 13.38
N MET A 466 11.83 13.57 14.01
CA MET A 466 10.54 14.06 14.46
C MET A 466 9.93 15.01 13.41
N LYS A 467 8.64 14.90 13.16
CA LYS A 467 7.95 15.84 12.28
C LYS A 467 7.57 17.10 13.06
N GLY A 468 8.29 18.16 12.84
CA GLY A 468 8.13 19.44 13.52
C GLY A 468 9.13 19.61 14.67
N GLU A 469 9.71 20.78 14.77
CA GLU A 469 10.82 21.09 15.67
C GLU A 469 10.42 21.21 17.16
N TYR A 470 9.15 20.93 17.51
CA TYR A 470 8.55 21.48 18.72
C TYR A 470 8.61 20.59 19.95
N VAL A 471 8.91 19.30 19.83
CA VAL A 471 8.95 18.43 21.01
C VAL A 471 10.10 17.44 20.91
N GLU A 472 11.13 17.66 21.71
CA GLU A 472 12.12 16.64 22.01
C GLU A 472 11.44 15.59 22.91
N LEU A 473 11.35 14.36 22.45
CA LEU A 473 10.87 13.27 23.28
C LEU A 473 11.98 12.87 24.26
N PRO A 474 11.65 12.73 25.56
CA PRO A 474 12.59 12.13 26.48
C PRO A 474 12.91 10.71 26.04
N PRO A 475 14.02 10.12 26.52
CA PRO A 475 14.33 8.72 26.26
C PRO A 475 13.15 7.81 26.57
N ILE A 476 12.76 7.00 25.60
CA ILE A 476 11.60 6.11 25.70
C ILE A 476 12.08 4.78 26.29
N HIS A 477 11.52 4.36 27.41
CA HIS A 477 11.87 3.10 28.07
C HIS A 477 10.83 2.03 27.80
N ILE A 478 11.25 0.95 27.14
CA ILE A 478 10.44 -0.26 26.92
C ILE A 478 10.87 -1.28 27.96
N ARG A 479 10.05 -1.42 29.00
CA ARG A 479 10.38 -2.14 30.22
C ARG A 479 10.17 -3.66 30.06
N ASP A 480 10.97 -4.40 30.82
CA ASP A 480 10.77 -5.82 31.08
C ASP A 480 9.66 -5.95 32.13
N ASP A 481 8.45 -6.21 31.68
CA ASP A 481 7.25 -6.32 32.51
C ASP A 481 6.28 -7.38 31.94
N LYS A 482 5.23 -7.68 32.71
CA LYS A 482 4.19 -8.66 32.32
C LYS A 482 3.49 -8.40 30.98
N TYR A 483 3.76 -7.27 30.35
CA TYR A 483 3.20 -6.92 29.04
C TYR A 483 4.15 -7.20 27.88
N CYS A 484 5.30 -7.84 28.15
CA CYS A 484 6.20 -8.46 27.18
C CYS A 484 6.82 -7.53 26.13
N GLY A 485 6.88 -6.20 26.37
CA GLY A 485 7.47 -5.27 25.40
C GLY A 485 8.97 -5.48 25.18
N TYR A 486 9.72 -5.59 26.28
CA TYR A 486 11.14 -5.89 26.26
C TYR A 486 11.40 -7.27 25.64
N GLU A 487 10.70 -8.30 26.09
CA GLU A 487 10.85 -9.68 25.62
C GLU A 487 10.64 -9.79 24.09
N VAL A 488 9.62 -9.13 23.55
CA VAL A 488 9.34 -9.15 22.10
C VAL A 488 10.47 -8.50 21.29
N ILE A 489 11.01 -7.37 21.76
CA ILE A 489 12.13 -6.69 21.07
C ILE A 489 13.41 -7.52 21.22
N ASP A 490 13.65 -8.08 22.38
CA ASP A 490 14.81 -8.94 22.64
C ASP A 490 14.79 -10.19 21.76
N TRP A 491 13.66 -10.86 21.71
CA TRP A 491 13.43 -11.99 20.81
C TRP A 491 13.57 -11.60 19.33
N TYR A 492 13.08 -10.42 18.96
CA TYR A 492 13.25 -9.94 17.57
C TYR A 492 14.72 -9.75 17.24
N LEU A 493 15.50 -9.14 18.13
CA LEU A 493 16.93 -8.90 17.92
C LEU A 493 17.74 -10.20 17.85
N THR A 494 17.36 -11.22 18.61
CA THR A 494 18.07 -12.51 18.72
C THR A 494 17.60 -13.57 17.74
N THR A 495 16.34 -13.52 17.31
CA THR A 495 15.72 -14.57 16.48
C THR A 495 15.12 -14.02 15.18
N GLY A 496 14.26 -12.99 15.28
CA GLY A 496 13.51 -12.48 14.12
C GLY A 496 14.37 -11.67 13.14
N ARG A 497 15.28 -10.84 13.65
CA ARG A 497 16.16 -10.00 12.85
C ARG A 497 17.25 -10.81 12.12
N PRO A 498 17.87 -11.84 12.72
CA PRO A 498 18.81 -12.72 12.01
C PRO A 498 18.21 -13.50 10.83
N LEU A 499 16.89 -13.58 10.70
CA LEU A 499 16.25 -14.14 9.50
C LEU A 499 16.53 -13.32 8.24
N PHE A 500 17.00 -12.07 8.38
CA PHE A 500 17.35 -11.22 7.24
C PHE A 500 18.82 -11.37 6.90
N ASP A 501 19.12 -11.61 5.65
CA ASP A 501 20.46 -11.90 5.14
C ASP A 501 21.48 -10.82 5.56
N PHE A 502 21.13 -9.53 5.40
CA PHE A 502 22.00 -8.41 5.79
C PHE A 502 22.10 -8.16 7.31
N ALA A 503 21.40 -8.91 8.13
CA ALA A 503 21.60 -8.94 9.59
C ALA A 503 22.45 -10.11 10.04
N ASN A 504 22.58 -11.16 9.20
CA ASN A 504 23.35 -12.36 9.50
C ASN A 504 24.85 -12.08 9.30
N PRO A 505 25.70 -12.25 10.34
CA PRO A 505 27.14 -12.06 10.23
C PRO A 505 27.78 -12.96 9.17
N GLU A 506 27.41 -14.24 9.13
CA GLU A 506 27.98 -15.24 8.19
C GLU A 506 27.69 -14.82 6.75
N PHE A 507 26.44 -14.46 6.43
CA PHE A 507 26.09 -13.96 5.11
C PHE A 507 26.90 -12.71 4.72
N CYS A 508 27.09 -11.78 5.66
CA CYS A 508 27.83 -10.55 5.38
C CYS A 508 29.33 -10.80 5.16
N GLU A 509 29.94 -11.77 5.87
CA GLU A 509 31.32 -12.18 5.65
C GLU A 509 31.49 -12.85 4.29
N GLU A 510 30.67 -13.84 3.96
CA GLU A 510 30.69 -14.54 2.68
C GLU A 510 30.51 -13.61 1.48
N ASN A 511 29.59 -12.65 1.58
CA ASN A 511 29.26 -11.73 0.49
C ASN A 511 30.04 -10.39 0.55
N LYS A 512 31.00 -10.26 1.48
CA LYS A 512 31.84 -9.04 1.67
C LYS A 512 30.98 -7.76 1.74
N CYS A 513 29.82 -7.82 2.41
CA CYS A 513 28.92 -6.69 2.54
C CYS A 513 28.86 -6.16 3.99
N ALA A 514 28.52 -4.89 4.15
CA ALA A 514 28.34 -4.30 5.46
C ALA A 514 27.08 -4.83 6.16
N ARG A 515 27.21 -5.18 7.45
CA ARG A 515 26.07 -5.55 8.28
C ARG A 515 25.14 -4.37 8.49
N ALA A 516 23.85 -4.60 8.36
CA ALA A 516 22.85 -3.56 8.57
C ALA A 516 22.75 -3.13 10.04
N THR A 517 22.65 -1.83 10.28
CA THR A 517 22.54 -1.23 11.63
C THR A 517 21.10 -0.94 12.05
N HIS A 518 20.21 -0.76 11.08
CA HIS A 518 18.79 -0.45 11.37
C HIS A 518 18.08 -1.60 12.11
N LEU A 519 17.16 -1.24 12.97
CA LEU A 519 16.32 -2.21 13.66
C LEU A 519 15.44 -2.97 12.67
N PHE A 520 14.75 -2.26 11.79
CA PHE A 520 13.85 -2.82 10.77
C PHE A 520 14.50 -2.83 9.40
N LEU A 521 14.63 -4.00 8.80
CA LEU A 521 15.41 -4.22 7.59
C LEU A 521 14.56 -4.43 6.35
N SER A 522 15.10 -3.99 5.22
CA SER A 522 14.65 -4.44 3.90
C SER A 522 15.02 -5.92 3.68
N GLU A 523 14.17 -6.67 2.98
CA GLU A 523 14.49 -8.06 2.59
C GLU A 523 15.65 -8.17 1.59
N ARG A 524 16.02 -7.07 0.93
CA ARG A 524 16.86 -7.10 -0.28
C ARG A 524 18.15 -6.30 -0.17
N SER A 525 18.35 -5.63 0.93
CA SER A 525 19.51 -4.74 1.11
C SER A 525 19.70 -4.40 2.58
N ALA A 526 20.91 -3.95 2.93
CA ALA A 526 21.21 -3.43 4.26
C ALA A 526 20.46 -2.12 4.61
N ARG A 527 19.58 -1.63 3.73
CA ARG A 527 18.80 -0.40 3.94
C ARG A 527 17.66 -0.62 4.93
N PRO A 528 17.14 0.44 5.56
CA PRO A 528 15.97 0.36 6.42
C PRO A 528 14.74 -0.10 5.62
N LEU A 529 13.81 -0.72 6.33
CA LEU A 529 12.50 -1.09 5.80
C LEU A 529 11.77 0.17 5.31
N SER A 530 11.26 0.14 4.09
CA SER A 530 10.50 1.26 3.57
C SER A 530 9.14 1.39 4.28
N GLY A 531 8.67 2.64 4.46
CA GLY A 531 7.36 2.88 5.06
C GLY A 531 6.18 2.31 4.27
N SER A 532 6.33 2.09 2.95
CA SER A 532 5.33 1.42 2.12
C SER A 532 5.32 -0.10 2.34
N MET A 533 6.49 -0.71 2.56
CA MET A 533 6.56 -2.14 2.87
C MET A 533 6.02 -2.42 4.26
N LEU A 534 6.39 -1.62 5.28
CA LEU A 534 5.79 -1.74 6.61
C LEU A 534 4.26 -1.62 6.55
N TYR A 535 3.73 -0.66 5.77
CA TYR A 535 2.28 -0.52 5.58
C TYR A 535 1.65 -1.83 5.06
N LYS A 536 2.22 -2.44 4.03
CA LYS A 536 1.73 -3.71 3.46
C LYS A 536 1.83 -4.86 4.47
N TRP A 537 2.94 -4.94 5.17
CA TRP A 537 3.19 -6.00 6.15
C TRP A 537 2.23 -5.90 7.33
N LEU A 538 2.10 -4.72 7.91
CA LEU A 538 1.21 -4.52 9.05
C LEU A 538 -0.26 -4.71 8.67
N THR A 539 -0.71 -4.18 7.52
CA THR A 539 -2.09 -4.37 7.04
C THR A 539 -2.41 -5.87 6.89
N ARG A 540 -1.49 -6.65 6.36
CA ARG A 540 -1.67 -8.10 6.22
C ARG A 540 -1.66 -8.80 7.59
N SER A 541 -0.66 -8.53 8.43
CA SER A 541 -0.51 -9.18 9.73
C SER A 541 -1.66 -8.86 10.68
N SER A 542 -2.13 -7.61 10.68
CA SER A 542 -3.24 -7.17 11.52
C SER A 542 -4.58 -7.79 11.09
N ALA A 543 -4.79 -7.99 9.80
CA ALA A 543 -5.95 -8.72 9.30
C ALA A 543 -5.92 -10.21 9.75
N GLU A 544 -4.73 -10.82 9.80
CA GLU A 544 -4.57 -12.20 10.27
C GLU A 544 -4.91 -12.38 11.75
N ILE A 545 -4.77 -11.36 12.58
CA ILE A 545 -5.17 -11.39 14.01
C ILE A 545 -6.58 -10.83 14.26
N GLY A 546 -7.36 -10.56 13.22
CA GLY A 546 -8.74 -10.11 13.31
C GLY A 546 -8.96 -8.62 13.57
N LEU A 547 -7.90 -7.79 13.58
CA LEU A 547 -7.99 -6.33 13.75
C LEU A 547 -7.29 -5.61 12.60
N PRO A 548 -7.90 -5.49 11.41
CA PRO A 548 -7.27 -4.86 10.26
C PRO A 548 -6.89 -3.40 10.52
N MET A 549 -5.59 -3.07 10.43
CA MET A 549 -5.08 -1.73 10.68
C MET A 549 -3.80 -1.44 9.87
N PHE A 550 -3.36 -0.21 9.90
CA PHE A 550 -2.11 0.25 9.28
C PHE A 550 -1.30 1.12 10.27
N PRO A 551 -0.03 1.45 10.01
CA PRO A 551 0.87 2.04 11.02
C PRO A 551 0.32 3.26 11.75
N HIS A 552 -0.45 4.13 11.07
CA HIS A 552 -1.00 5.32 11.72
C HIS A 552 -2.13 5.02 12.72
N ASN A 553 -2.75 3.83 12.62
CA ASN A 553 -3.79 3.41 13.56
C ASN A 553 -3.29 3.23 15.00
N PHE A 554 -1.99 2.99 15.22
CA PHE A 554 -1.43 3.00 16.58
C PHE A 554 -1.69 4.34 17.27
N ARG A 555 -1.37 5.43 16.59
CA ARG A 555 -1.59 6.78 17.12
C ARG A 555 -3.08 7.09 17.32
N HIS A 556 -3.91 6.69 16.35
CA HIS A 556 -5.37 6.82 16.49
C HIS A 556 -5.90 6.00 17.65
N GLY A 557 -5.47 4.76 17.80
CA GLY A 557 -5.88 3.87 18.88
C GLY A 557 -5.52 4.43 20.26
N PHE A 558 -4.27 4.88 20.46
CA PHE A 558 -3.87 5.47 21.75
C PHE A 558 -4.62 6.74 22.08
N ALA A 559 -4.75 7.67 21.11
CA ALA A 559 -5.54 8.87 21.31
C ALA A 559 -6.97 8.51 21.73
N THR A 560 -7.60 7.57 20.99
CA THR A 560 -8.97 7.13 21.26
C THR A 560 -9.11 6.52 22.65
N LEU A 561 -8.25 5.59 23.04
CA LEU A 561 -8.32 4.92 24.35
C LEU A 561 -8.12 5.89 25.52
N LEU A 562 -7.18 6.85 25.36
CA LEU A 562 -6.95 7.86 26.40
C LEU A 562 -8.11 8.86 26.52
N LEU A 563 -8.63 9.34 25.37
CA LEU A 563 -9.69 10.35 25.33
C LEU A 563 -11.08 9.75 25.64
N ALA A 564 -11.34 8.51 25.24
CA ALA A 564 -12.56 7.80 25.59
C ALA A 564 -12.67 7.52 27.09
N ARG A 565 -11.53 7.37 27.78
CA ARG A 565 -11.53 7.23 29.24
C ARG A 565 -11.88 8.55 29.95
N SER A 566 -11.36 9.66 29.45
CA SER A 566 -11.72 11.02 29.88
C SER A 566 -11.15 12.04 28.90
N TRP A 567 -11.95 13.00 28.47
CA TRP A 567 -11.50 14.12 27.64
C TRP A 567 -10.41 14.97 28.31
N SER A 568 -10.36 15.00 29.65
CA SER A 568 -9.31 15.67 30.41
C SER A 568 -7.90 15.12 30.14
N ASN A 569 -7.78 13.89 29.62
CA ASN A 569 -6.50 13.28 29.26
C ASN A 569 -5.86 13.85 27.99
N ARG A 570 -6.50 14.84 27.28
CA ARG A 570 -5.96 15.38 26.03
C ARG A 570 -4.54 15.94 26.12
N GLY A 571 -4.18 16.60 27.25
CA GLY A 571 -2.81 17.04 27.47
C GLY A 571 -1.80 15.90 27.54
N ARG A 572 -2.15 14.82 28.27
CA ARG A 572 -1.33 13.61 28.37
C ARG A 572 -1.22 12.88 27.02
N ALA A 573 -2.34 12.78 26.31
CA ALA A 573 -2.36 12.18 24.97
C ALA A 573 -1.52 12.96 23.98
N ALA A 574 -1.59 14.30 24.02
CA ALA A 574 -0.78 15.17 23.17
C ALA A 574 0.73 14.98 23.42
N ALA A 575 1.13 14.97 24.69
CA ALA A 575 2.52 14.72 25.10
C ALA A 575 3.00 13.33 24.65
N TYR A 576 2.21 12.27 24.91
CA TYR A 576 2.53 10.89 24.52
C TYR A 576 2.69 10.72 23.00
N LEU A 577 1.86 11.40 22.22
CA LEU A 577 1.88 11.32 20.76
C LEU A 577 2.85 12.33 20.11
N GLY A 578 3.47 13.23 20.86
CA GLY A 578 4.30 14.29 20.30
C GLY A 578 3.51 15.17 19.32
N CYS A 579 2.33 15.67 19.71
CA CYS A 579 1.50 16.59 18.94
C CYS A 579 0.88 17.67 19.84
N SER A 580 0.28 18.72 19.25
CA SER A 580 -0.43 19.73 20.02
C SER A 580 -1.83 19.26 20.45
N VAL A 581 -2.35 19.84 21.52
CA VAL A 581 -3.74 19.60 21.97
C VAL A 581 -4.74 19.99 20.88
N GLY A 582 -4.49 21.09 20.13
CA GLY A 582 -5.36 21.50 19.03
C GLY A 582 -5.48 20.46 17.90
N VAL A 583 -4.44 19.65 17.67
CA VAL A 583 -4.51 18.51 16.75
C VAL A 583 -5.49 17.46 17.28
N LEU A 584 -5.45 17.17 18.58
CA LEU A 584 -6.40 16.23 19.19
C LEU A 584 -7.82 16.75 19.14
N ASP A 585 -8.03 18.04 19.46
CA ASP A 585 -9.34 18.67 19.38
C ASP A 585 -9.94 18.58 17.96
N THR A 586 -9.10 18.80 16.94
CA THR A 586 -9.50 18.74 15.54
C THR A 586 -9.92 17.32 15.11
N TYR A 587 -9.14 16.31 15.46
CA TYR A 587 -9.37 14.94 14.96
C TYR A 587 -10.26 14.10 15.87
N TYR A 588 -10.30 14.37 17.16
CA TYR A 588 -10.98 13.52 18.16
C TYR A 588 -12.08 14.26 18.96
N GLY A 589 -12.37 15.53 18.68
CA GLY A 589 -13.42 16.29 19.37
C GLY A 589 -14.83 15.66 19.31
N TRP A 590 -15.04 14.73 18.39
CA TRP A 590 -16.25 13.94 18.34
C TRP A 590 -16.43 12.98 19.54
N ILE A 591 -15.34 12.55 20.17
CA ILE A 591 -15.36 11.73 21.40
C ILE A 591 -15.92 12.55 22.55
N ASP A 592 -15.45 13.80 22.74
CA ASP A 592 -15.97 14.72 23.76
C ASP A 592 -17.46 15.02 23.58
N LYS A 593 -17.85 15.29 22.33
CA LYS A 593 -19.29 15.53 22.00
C LYS A 593 -20.17 14.34 22.35
N ARG A 594 -19.67 13.13 22.10
CA ARG A 594 -20.38 11.89 22.40
C ARG A 594 -20.50 11.70 23.92
N GLN A 595 -19.40 11.82 24.68
CA GLN A 595 -19.40 11.71 26.13
C GLN A 595 -20.41 12.69 26.77
N LYS A 596 -20.39 13.95 26.33
CA LYS A 596 -21.37 14.95 26.78
C LYS A 596 -22.81 14.58 26.45
N LEU A 597 -23.06 13.98 25.29
CA LEU A 597 -24.40 13.54 24.94
C LEU A 597 -24.86 12.37 25.83
N GLU A 598 -24.00 11.39 26.07
CA GLU A 598 -24.27 10.26 26.98
C GLU A 598 -24.54 10.76 28.42
N GLU A 599 -23.70 11.69 28.94
CA GLU A 599 -23.91 12.32 30.25
C GLU A 599 -25.27 13.02 30.36
N VAL A 600 -25.68 13.76 29.30
CA VAL A 600 -27.00 14.41 29.29
C VAL A 600 -28.14 13.39 29.26
N GLN A 601 -27.98 12.30 28.49
CA GLN A 601 -28.98 11.24 28.44
C GLN A 601 -29.13 10.54 29.81
N ASP A 602 -28.03 10.30 30.50
CA ASP A 602 -28.03 9.72 31.86
C ASP A 602 -28.72 10.66 32.87
N LEU A 603 -28.40 11.96 32.85
CA LEU A 603 -29.06 12.96 33.70
C LEU A 603 -30.57 13.04 33.45
N LEU A 604 -31.00 12.95 32.18
CA LEU A 604 -32.42 12.93 31.84
C LEU A 604 -33.10 11.65 32.32
N ALA A 605 -32.42 10.52 32.21
CA ALA A 605 -32.93 9.23 32.70
C ALA A 605 -33.05 9.23 34.24
N GLU A 606 -32.10 9.80 34.97
CA GLU A 606 -32.15 9.98 36.43
C GLU A 606 -33.30 10.89 36.84
N ALA A 607 -33.49 12.02 36.13
CA ALA A 607 -34.61 12.91 36.39
C ALA A 607 -36.00 12.27 36.15
N LEU A 608 -36.12 11.41 35.10
CA LEU A 608 -37.31 10.64 34.84
C LEU A 608 -37.55 9.53 35.89
N ALA A 609 -36.51 8.99 36.47
CA ALA A 609 -36.60 7.98 37.54
C ALA A 609 -36.93 8.60 38.92
N GLY A 610 -37.06 9.91 39.03
CA GLY A 610 -37.37 10.61 40.28
C GLY A 610 -36.21 10.59 41.31
N LYS A 611 -34.97 10.47 40.82
CA LYS A 611 -33.77 10.56 41.63
C LYS A 611 -33.13 11.95 41.58
#